data_0c70ef89f56dc8d123b92fcec7b52022
#
_entry.id   0c70ef89f56dc8d123b92fcec7b52022
#
_cell.length_a   1.000
_cell.length_b   1.000
_cell.length_c   1.000
_cell.angle_alpha   90.00
_cell.angle_beta   90.00
_cell.angle_gamma   90.00
#
_symmetry.space_group_name_H-M   'P 1'
#
loop_
_entity.id
_entity.type
_entity.pdbx_description
1 polymer ?
#
loop_
_entity_poly.entity_id
_entity_poly.type
_entity_poly.pdbx_seq_one_letter_code
_entity_poly.pdbx_strand_id
1 'polypeptide(L)'
;MFAIIDIETTGGSPDRNRITEMAIILHDGEQIIKEYSTLINPKCSIPYYITQVTGINDDMVKDAPYFHEVAKEILELTEHATFVAHNVKFDYSFVKAAYKDLGYEYHRKTLCTVQLSRSTFPGLPSYSLGNLCESLQIPVENRHRALGDAKATAILFNKILAINNKSDEKWVAPNTKINTPPLLDEKIFTQIPSGITGVYYFLNVAGDVIYVGKSNDIKKRIQQHFASQTSTKAIRMHHEIADFRYENMATELIALLYESDEIKKIKPIHNRAQKKLRSIPLYSINQRIDEKGYIQLYFERLTEQSEPLMTVDSMRGAKAIFYKLVEEFN
;
A
#
# COMPACT_ATOMS: atom_id res chain seq x y z
N MET A 1 -23.18 10.35 10.82
CA MET A 1 -22.34 11.48 10.40
C MET A 1 -21.14 10.98 9.63
N PHE A 2 -20.77 11.62 8.53
CA PHE A 2 -19.63 11.29 7.69
C PHE A 2 -18.73 12.51 7.57
N ALA A 3 -17.42 12.33 7.64
CA ALA A 3 -16.42 13.35 7.31
C ALA A 3 -15.72 12.91 6.03
N ILE A 4 -16.07 13.55 4.92
CA ILE A 4 -15.48 13.29 3.61
C ILE A 4 -14.23 14.14 3.52
N ILE A 5 -13.09 13.47 3.44
CA ILE A 5 -11.77 14.09 3.59
C ILE A 5 -10.93 13.81 2.37
N ASP A 6 -10.23 14.83 1.92
CA ASP A 6 -9.19 14.75 0.92
C ASP A 6 -8.00 15.59 1.36
N ILE A 7 -6.78 15.16 1.02
CA ILE A 7 -5.53 15.83 1.39
C ILE A 7 -4.59 15.94 0.22
N GLU A 8 -3.83 17.03 0.17
CA GLU A 8 -2.63 17.15 -0.64
C GLU A 8 -1.39 17.01 0.23
N THR A 9 -0.31 16.47 -0.32
CA THR A 9 0.88 16.10 0.44
C THR A 9 2.16 16.40 -0.32
N THR A 10 3.29 16.42 0.37
CA THR A 10 4.62 16.55 -0.26
C THR A 10 5.11 15.26 -0.95
N GLY A 11 4.30 14.17 -0.93
CA GLY A 11 4.62 12.90 -1.59
C GLY A 11 3.82 11.72 -1.04
N GLY A 12 4.14 10.50 -1.48
CA GLY A 12 3.26 9.33 -1.33
C GLY A 12 3.35 8.55 -0.02
N SER A 13 4.25 8.86 0.91
CA SER A 13 4.45 8.07 2.13
C SER A 13 4.39 8.94 3.40
N PRO A 14 3.53 8.64 4.38
CA PRO A 14 3.37 9.44 5.59
C PRO A 14 4.62 9.48 6.48
N ASP A 15 5.52 8.49 6.38
CA ASP A 15 6.76 8.45 7.16
C ASP A 15 7.78 9.52 6.71
N ARG A 16 7.71 9.94 5.43
CA ARG A 16 8.69 10.85 4.82
C ARG A 16 8.09 12.15 4.33
N ASN A 17 6.78 12.22 4.21
CA ASN A 17 6.08 13.34 3.60
C ASN A 17 5.05 13.91 4.57
N ARG A 18 4.58 15.12 4.26
CA ARG A 18 3.70 15.90 5.13
C ARG A 18 2.49 16.40 4.36
N ILE A 19 1.42 16.71 5.08
CA ILE A 19 0.19 17.31 4.52
C ILE A 19 0.47 18.77 4.17
N THR A 20 0.04 19.20 2.99
CA THR A 20 0.13 20.58 2.49
C THR A 20 -1.23 21.28 2.37
N GLU A 21 -2.29 20.51 2.18
CA GLU A 21 -3.68 21.00 2.18
C GLU A 21 -4.59 19.89 2.74
N MET A 22 -5.67 20.30 3.41
CA MET A 22 -6.72 19.39 3.88
C MET A 22 -8.07 20.00 3.64
N ALA A 23 -9.01 19.21 3.15
CA ALA A 23 -10.42 19.54 3.10
C ALA A 23 -11.27 18.51 3.82
N ILE A 24 -12.29 18.98 4.53
CA ILE A 24 -13.27 18.15 5.24
C ILE A 24 -14.67 18.63 4.88
N ILE A 25 -15.50 17.73 4.37
CA ILE A 25 -16.91 17.96 4.14
C ILE A 25 -17.70 17.10 5.09
N LEU A 26 -18.40 17.73 6.03
CA LEU A 26 -19.31 17.02 6.92
C LEU A 26 -20.64 16.78 6.23
N HIS A 27 -21.12 15.53 6.32
CA HIS A 27 -22.30 15.02 5.65
C HIS A 27 -23.15 14.19 6.61
N ASP A 28 -24.44 14.40 6.67
CA ASP A 28 -25.34 13.66 7.58
C ASP A 28 -25.87 12.35 7.02
N GLY A 29 -25.68 12.11 5.74
CA GLY A 29 -26.22 11.00 4.96
C GLY A 29 -27.22 11.47 3.89
N GLU A 30 -27.70 12.70 3.97
CA GLU A 30 -28.64 13.31 3.02
C GLU A 30 -28.04 14.55 2.35
N GLN A 31 -27.36 15.41 3.12
CA GLN A 31 -26.80 16.66 2.65
C GLN A 31 -25.45 17.04 3.30
N ILE A 32 -24.77 17.97 2.67
CA ILE A 32 -23.56 18.59 3.23
C ILE A 32 -23.99 19.57 4.32
N ILE A 33 -23.39 19.44 5.51
CA ILE A 33 -23.66 20.30 6.68
C ILE A 33 -22.63 21.41 6.82
N LYS A 34 -21.35 21.08 6.59
CA LYS A 34 -20.24 22.00 6.79
C LYS A 34 -19.11 21.67 5.85
N GLU A 35 -18.42 22.70 5.36
CA GLU A 35 -17.17 22.60 4.62
C GLU A 35 -16.06 23.25 5.44
N TYR A 36 -14.91 22.61 5.46
CA TYR A 36 -13.67 23.12 6.04
C TYR A 36 -12.53 22.86 5.07
N SER A 37 -11.67 23.83 4.86
CA SER A 37 -10.48 23.66 4.04
C SER A 37 -9.38 24.59 4.53
N THR A 38 -8.16 24.07 4.56
CA THR A 38 -6.98 24.84 4.96
C THR A 38 -5.74 24.36 4.25
N LEU A 39 -4.86 25.30 3.88
CA LEU A 39 -3.47 25.01 3.58
C LEU A 39 -2.76 24.71 4.90
N ILE A 40 -1.73 23.86 4.85
CA ILE A 40 -0.93 23.48 6.01
C ILE A 40 0.55 23.61 5.64
N ASN A 41 1.32 24.29 6.48
CA ASN A 41 2.75 24.39 6.30
C ASN A 41 3.43 23.05 6.67
N PRO A 42 4.04 22.34 5.71
CA PRO A 42 4.62 21.02 5.93
C PRO A 42 5.97 21.05 6.67
N LYS A 43 6.54 22.22 6.96
CA LYS A 43 7.90 22.41 7.51
C LYS A 43 9.02 21.80 6.65
N CYS A 44 8.78 21.59 5.38
CA CYS A 44 9.78 21.10 4.42
C CYS A 44 9.41 21.59 3.02
N SER A 45 10.38 21.64 2.11
CA SER A 45 10.13 22.01 0.72
C SER A 45 9.22 21.03 0.01
N ILE A 46 8.34 21.58 -0.81
CA ILE A 46 7.43 20.82 -1.68
C ILE A 46 8.19 20.45 -2.96
N PRO A 47 8.36 19.15 -3.28
CA PRO A 47 9.04 18.74 -4.50
C PRO A 47 8.35 19.32 -5.75
N TYR A 48 9.15 19.79 -6.71
CA TYR A 48 8.64 20.42 -7.93
C TYR A 48 7.58 19.60 -8.67
N TYR A 49 7.74 18.28 -8.74
CA TYR A 49 6.77 17.40 -9.39
C TYR A 49 5.42 17.36 -8.65
N ILE A 50 5.40 17.57 -7.33
CA ILE A 50 4.15 17.70 -6.55
C ILE A 50 3.47 19.03 -6.88
N THR A 51 4.24 20.12 -6.93
CA THR A 51 3.71 21.44 -7.37
C THR A 51 3.09 21.36 -8.76
N GLN A 52 3.67 20.60 -9.68
CA GLN A 52 3.10 20.42 -11.03
C GLN A 52 1.75 19.68 -11.02
N VAL A 53 1.51 18.81 -10.05
CA VAL A 53 0.27 18.04 -9.92
C VAL A 53 -0.79 18.82 -9.14
N THR A 54 -0.43 19.37 -7.98
CA THR A 54 -1.39 19.99 -7.02
C THR A 54 -1.55 21.50 -7.22
N GLY A 55 -0.60 22.14 -7.89
CA GLY A 55 -0.49 23.59 -7.97
C GLY A 55 0.00 24.26 -6.67
N ILE A 56 0.22 23.49 -5.60
CA ILE A 56 0.69 24.02 -4.30
C ILE A 56 2.20 24.12 -4.31
N ASN A 57 2.73 25.27 -3.96
CA ASN A 57 4.16 25.54 -3.86
C ASN A 57 4.55 26.08 -2.47
N ASP A 58 5.84 26.21 -2.22
CA ASP A 58 6.39 26.66 -0.93
C ASP A 58 5.87 28.07 -0.54
N ASP A 59 5.70 28.98 -1.50
CA ASP A 59 5.20 30.34 -1.22
C ASP A 59 3.75 30.36 -0.72
N MET A 60 2.93 29.42 -1.20
CA MET A 60 1.52 29.31 -0.79
C MET A 60 1.36 28.82 0.64
N VAL A 61 2.29 27.98 1.12
CA VAL A 61 2.19 27.34 2.44
C VAL A 61 3.07 27.99 3.50
N LYS A 62 3.96 28.92 3.15
CA LYS A 62 4.91 29.53 4.08
C LYS A 62 4.26 30.19 5.31
N ASP A 63 3.14 30.88 5.07
CA ASP A 63 2.37 31.59 6.10
C ASP A 63 1.11 30.80 6.54
N ALA A 64 0.93 29.57 6.03
CA ALA A 64 -0.15 28.69 6.42
C ALA A 64 0.09 28.12 7.84
N PRO A 65 -0.98 27.77 8.59
CA PRO A 65 -0.83 27.16 9.90
C PRO A 65 -0.10 25.82 9.82
N TYR A 66 0.62 25.50 10.87
CA TYR A 66 1.16 24.16 11.06
C TYR A 66 0.05 23.18 11.44
N PHE A 67 0.26 21.88 11.21
CA PHE A 67 -0.75 20.88 11.51
C PHE A 67 -1.20 20.92 12.99
N HIS A 68 -0.29 21.14 13.95
CA HIS A 68 -0.64 21.19 15.37
C HIS A 68 -1.57 22.37 15.72
N GLU A 69 -1.58 23.44 14.94
CA GLU A 69 -2.46 24.60 15.17
C GLU A 69 -3.90 24.33 14.73
N VAL A 70 -4.08 23.50 13.71
CA VAL A 70 -5.42 23.11 13.18
C VAL A 70 -5.88 21.73 13.70
N ALA A 71 -5.03 20.99 14.36
CA ALA A 71 -5.30 19.62 14.79
C ALA A 71 -6.53 19.51 15.69
N LYS A 72 -6.73 20.46 16.62
CA LYS A 72 -7.89 20.47 17.51
C LYS A 72 -9.20 20.61 16.72
N GLU A 73 -9.28 21.54 15.77
CA GLU A 73 -10.46 21.75 14.95
C GLU A 73 -10.76 20.53 14.08
N ILE A 74 -9.73 19.93 13.44
CA ILE A 74 -9.86 18.69 12.67
C ILE A 74 -10.36 17.54 13.55
N LEU A 75 -9.87 17.43 14.78
CA LEU A 75 -10.29 16.40 15.72
C LEU A 75 -11.78 16.54 16.07
N GLU A 76 -12.22 17.76 16.40
CA GLU A 76 -13.61 18.09 16.75
C GLU A 76 -14.55 17.83 15.56
N LEU A 77 -14.18 18.24 14.34
CA LEU A 77 -14.94 18.02 13.12
C LEU A 77 -15.12 16.52 12.81
N THR A 78 -14.16 15.68 13.20
CA THR A 78 -14.18 14.26 12.87
C THR A 78 -14.56 13.34 14.02
N GLU A 79 -14.82 13.87 15.24
CA GLU A 79 -14.94 13.07 16.47
C GLU A 79 -16.05 12.02 16.41
N HIS A 80 -17.22 12.38 15.90
CA HIS A 80 -18.39 11.48 15.82
C HIS A 80 -18.72 11.08 14.38
N ALA A 81 -17.77 11.24 13.47
CA ALA A 81 -17.96 10.96 12.05
C ALA A 81 -17.19 9.72 11.59
N THR A 82 -17.75 9.03 10.60
CA THR A 82 -17.00 8.05 9.81
C THR A 82 -16.10 8.81 8.83
N PHE A 83 -14.81 8.53 8.84
CA PHE A 83 -13.82 9.09 7.91
C PHE A 83 -14.03 8.48 6.52
N VAL A 84 -14.46 9.28 5.56
CA VAL A 84 -14.70 8.87 4.18
C VAL A 84 -13.65 9.51 3.27
N ALA A 85 -13.04 8.74 2.40
CA ALA A 85 -12.14 9.30 1.39
C ALA A 85 -12.11 8.44 0.12
N HIS A 86 -11.61 9.03 -0.97
CA HIS A 86 -11.39 8.31 -2.21
C HIS A 86 -10.01 7.66 -2.19
N ASN A 87 -9.95 6.33 -1.89
CA ASN A 87 -8.76 5.58 -1.47
C ASN A 87 -8.34 5.89 -0.02
N VAL A 88 -9.26 5.76 0.89
CA VAL A 88 -9.18 6.12 2.32
C VAL A 88 -7.87 5.73 3.03
N LYS A 89 -7.18 4.69 2.59
CA LYS A 89 -5.90 4.28 3.20
C LYS A 89 -4.83 5.34 3.08
N PHE A 90 -4.82 6.09 1.98
CA PHE A 90 -3.86 7.16 1.76
C PHE A 90 -4.10 8.29 2.76
N ASP A 91 -5.25 8.95 2.68
CA ASP A 91 -5.60 10.11 3.51
C ASP A 91 -5.55 9.78 5.00
N TYR A 92 -6.16 8.67 5.38
CA TYR A 92 -6.21 8.24 6.78
C TYR A 92 -4.83 7.96 7.36
N SER A 93 -3.89 7.41 6.56
CA SER A 93 -2.53 7.13 7.01
C SER A 93 -1.74 8.40 7.32
N PHE A 94 -1.89 9.45 6.50
CA PHE A 94 -1.26 10.74 6.71
C PHE A 94 -1.84 11.47 7.92
N VAL A 95 -3.16 11.50 8.04
CA VAL A 95 -3.82 12.11 9.22
C VAL A 95 -3.41 11.40 10.49
N LYS A 96 -3.42 10.07 10.49
CA LYS A 96 -2.97 9.27 11.64
C LYS A 96 -1.51 9.52 12.00
N ALA A 97 -0.61 9.63 11.00
CA ALA A 97 0.79 9.94 11.23
C ALA A 97 0.99 11.35 11.80
N ALA A 98 0.27 12.34 11.28
CA ALA A 98 0.34 13.72 11.77
C ALA A 98 -0.11 13.84 13.24
N TYR A 99 -1.16 13.13 13.67
CA TYR A 99 -1.57 13.07 15.08
C TYR A 99 -0.57 12.29 15.94
N LYS A 100 0.00 11.21 15.42
CA LYS A 100 1.03 10.44 16.11
C LYS A 100 2.28 11.29 16.40
N ASP A 101 2.68 12.16 15.48
CA ASP A 101 3.78 13.10 15.65
C ASP A 101 3.49 14.13 16.79
N LEU A 102 2.19 14.36 17.09
CA LEU A 102 1.72 15.16 18.23
C LEU A 102 1.53 14.35 19.52
N GLY A 103 1.86 13.04 19.52
CA GLY A 103 1.66 12.14 20.66
C GLY A 103 0.20 11.70 20.86
N TYR A 104 -0.67 11.87 19.87
CA TYR A 104 -2.09 11.52 19.94
C TYR A 104 -2.44 10.31 19.06
N GLU A 105 -3.24 9.38 19.59
CA GLU A 105 -3.75 8.25 18.82
C GLU A 105 -5.08 8.60 18.13
N TYR A 106 -5.02 8.80 16.82
CA TYR A 106 -6.18 9.10 16.00
C TYR A 106 -6.85 7.82 15.50
N HIS A 107 -8.08 7.57 15.97
CA HIS A 107 -8.89 6.43 15.57
C HIS A 107 -10.28 6.86 15.11
N ARG A 108 -10.64 6.52 13.86
CA ARG A 108 -11.98 6.72 13.30
C ARG A 108 -12.39 5.47 12.52
N LYS A 109 -13.70 5.23 12.43
CA LYS A 109 -14.23 4.28 11.43
C LYS A 109 -13.92 4.86 10.05
N THR A 110 -13.50 4.02 9.12
CA THR A 110 -13.14 4.46 7.77
C THR A 110 -14.04 3.85 6.71
N LEU A 111 -14.30 4.60 5.65
CA LEU A 111 -15.11 4.19 4.51
C LEU A 111 -14.40 4.62 3.22
N CYS A 112 -14.25 3.67 2.28
CA CYS A 112 -13.54 3.91 1.03
C CYS A 112 -14.51 4.04 -0.15
N THR A 113 -14.62 5.21 -0.75
CA THR A 113 -15.51 5.41 -1.89
C THR A 113 -15.08 4.65 -3.14
N VAL A 114 -13.78 4.30 -3.31
CA VAL A 114 -13.34 3.39 -4.38
C VAL A 114 -13.97 2.00 -4.24
N GLN A 115 -13.98 1.46 -3.02
CA GLN A 115 -14.58 0.15 -2.76
C GLN A 115 -16.09 0.17 -2.96
N LEU A 116 -16.75 1.21 -2.45
CA LEU A 116 -18.18 1.41 -2.63
C LEU A 116 -18.55 1.58 -4.11
N SER A 117 -17.79 2.38 -4.85
CA SER A 117 -18.04 2.58 -6.29
C SER A 117 -17.94 1.29 -7.10
N ARG A 118 -17.01 0.40 -6.73
CA ARG A 118 -16.87 -0.90 -7.41
C ARG A 118 -18.08 -1.81 -7.21
N SER A 119 -18.70 -1.78 -6.05
CA SER A 119 -19.91 -2.54 -5.76
C SER A 119 -21.17 -1.89 -6.34
N THR A 120 -21.24 -0.55 -6.32
CA THR A 120 -22.43 0.21 -6.76
C THR A 120 -22.47 0.40 -8.28
N PHE A 121 -21.32 0.56 -8.92
CA PHE A 121 -21.16 0.81 -10.36
C PHE A 121 -20.20 -0.22 -10.99
N PRO A 122 -20.56 -1.51 -11.03
CA PRO A 122 -19.68 -2.55 -11.57
C PRO A 122 -19.42 -2.36 -13.06
N GLY A 123 -18.25 -2.80 -13.52
CA GLY A 123 -17.91 -2.84 -14.95
C GLY A 123 -17.28 -1.56 -15.53
N LEU A 124 -17.03 -0.54 -14.72
CA LEU A 124 -16.32 0.65 -15.19
C LEU A 124 -14.83 0.35 -15.44
N PRO A 125 -14.22 0.97 -16.47
CA PRO A 125 -12.83 0.72 -16.84
C PRO A 125 -11.82 1.19 -15.79
N SER A 126 -12.18 2.20 -14.99
CA SER A 126 -11.35 2.77 -13.93
C SER A 126 -12.20 3.32 -12.79
N TYR A 127 -11.65 3.23 -11.58
CA TYR A 127 -12.26 3.75 -10.35
C TYR A 127 -11.39 4.84 -9.70
N SER A 128 -10.55 5.54 -10.46
CA SER A 128 -9.94 6.79 -10.01
C SER A 128 -11.00 7.89 -9.96
N LEU A 129 -10.85 8.86 -9.05
CA LEU A 129 -11.87 9.90 -8.85
C LEU A 129 -12.22 10.61 -10.17
N GLY A 130 -11.21 11.04 -10.94
CA GLY A 130 -11.43 11.69 -12.22
C GLY A 130 -12.24 10.86 -13.22
N ASN A 131 -11.90 9.59 -13.41
CA ASN A 131 -12.58 8.70 -14.34
C ASN A 131 -14.00 8.36 -13.87
N LEU A 132 -14.22 8.24 -12.55
CA LEU A 132 -15.57 8.09 -12.00
C LEU A 132 -16.41 9.35 -12.20
N CYS A 133 -15.82 10.52 -11.97
CA CYS A 133 -16.52 11.78 -12.19
C CYS A 133 -16.94 11.95 -13.66
N GLU A 134 -16.06 11.62 -14.59
CA GLU A 134 -16.36 11.62 -16.02
C GLU A 134 -17.49 10.61 -16.36
N SER A 135 -17.33 9.36 -15.94
CA SER A 135 -18.30 8.29 -16.22
C SER A 135 -19.68 8.54 -15.60
N LEU A 136 -19.74 9.19 -14.44
CA LEU A 136 -20.96 9.46 -13.70
C LEU A 136 -21.48 10.91 -13.86
N GLN A 137 -20.85 11.70 -14.75
CA GLN A 137 -21.17 13.11 -15.00
C GLN A 137 -21.19 13.95 -13.71
N ILE A 138 -20.17 13.77 -12.87
CA ILE A 138 -19.97 14.56 -11.66
C ILE A 138 -19.09 15.76 -12.02
N PRO A 139 -19.56 17.01 -11.79
CA PRO A 139 -18.73 18.18 -12.02
C PRO A 139 -17.53 18.18 -11.05
N VAL A 140 -16.36 18.49 -11.58
CA VAL A 140 -15.13 18.62 -10.79
C VAL A 140 -14.58 20.03 -10.99
N GLU A 141 -14.52 20.79 -9.92
CA GLU A 141 -13.90 22.11 -9.88
C GLU A 141 -12.54 21.99 -9.18
N ASN A 142 -11.54 22.69 -9.70
CA ASN A 142 -10.19 22.73 -9.08
C ASN A 142 -9.62 21.35 -8.76
N ARG A 143 -9.54 20.49 -9.75
CA ARG A 143 -8.94 19.15 -9.60
C ARG A 143 -7.51 19.23 -9.07
N HIS A 144 -7.13 18.26 -8.24
CA HIS A 144 -5.86 18.23 -7.50
C HIS A 144 -5.72 19.39 -6.50
N ARG A 145 -6.85 19.84 -5.96
CA ARG A 145 -6.95 20.67 -4.77
C ARG A 145 -7.91 19.97 -3.81
N ALA A 146 -7.51 19.84 -2.57
CA ALA A 146 -8.22 19.03 -1.58
C ALA A 146 -9.72 19.36 -1.49
N LEU A 147 -10.11 20.63 -1.55
CA LEU A 147 -11.52 21.00 -1.49
C LEU A 147 -12.30 20.57 -2.75
N GLY A 148 -11.70 20.69 -3.93
CA GLY A 148 -12.32 20.26 -5.19
C GLY A 148 -12.55 18.74 -5.23
N ASP A 149 -11.55 17.97 -4.86
CA ASP A 149 -11.61 16.50 -4.85
C ASP A 149 -12.51 15.98 -3.70
N ALA A 150 -12.54 16.64 -2.54
CA ALA A 150 -13.50 16.35 -1.47
C ALA A 150 -14.96 16.61 -1.89
N LYS A 151 -15.24 17.72 -2.61
CA LYS A 151 -16.58 18.02 -3.16
C LYS A 151 -17.02 16.98 -4.18
N ALA A 152 -16.14 16.62 -5.12
CA ALA A 152 -16.41 15.58 -6.10
C ALA A 152 -16.66 14.22 -5.41
N THR A 153 -15.89 13.91 -4.37
CA THR A 153 -16.08 12.71 -3.54
C THR A 153 -17.40 12.74 -2.78
N ALA A 154 -17.85 13.90 -2.29
CA ALA A 154 -19.15 14.04 -1.62
C ALA A 154 -20.33 13.81 -2.58
N ILE A 155 -20.25 14.35 -3.80
CA ILE A 155 -21.28 14.08 -4.84
C ILE A 155 -21.29 12.61 -5.22
N LEU A 156 -20.12 12.00 -5.40
CA LEU A 156 -20.00 10.56 -5.63
C LEU A 156 -20.62 9.74 -4.50
N PHE A 157 -20.34 10.11 -3.25
CA PHE A 157 -20.88 9.46 -2.07
C PHE A 157 -22.41 9.56 -2.01
N ASN A 158 -22.99 10.71 -2.33
CA ASN A 158 -24.44 10.88 -2.45
C ASN A 158 -25.07 9.97 -3.52
N LYS A 159 -24.43 9.84 -4.70
CA LYS A 159 -24.90 8.91 -5.74
C LYS A 159 -24.86 7.45 -5.26
N ILE A 160 -23.82 7.07 -4.51
CA ILE A 160 -23.69 5.75 -3.92
C ILE A 160 -24.79 5.50 -2.88
N LEU A 161 -25.04 6.45 -1.97
CA LEU A 161 -26.08 6.36 -0.97
C LEU A 161 -27.48 6.27 -1.61
N ALA A 162 -27.76 7.09 -2.62
CA ALA A 162 -29.06 7.10 -3.32
C ALA A 162 -29.41 5.77 -3.99
N ILE A 163 -28.42 5.03 -4.46
CA ILE A 163 -28.63 3.69 -5.05
C ILE A 163 -28.80 2.64 -3.95
N ASN A 164 -27.95 2.67 -2.92
CA ASN A 164 -27.98 1.68 -1.86
C ASN A 164 -29.18 1.84 -0.92
N ASN A 165 -29.71 3.06 -0.73
CA ASN A 165 -30.94 3.30 0.07
C ASN A 165 -32.23 2.87 -0.66
N LYS A 166 -32.20 2.62 -1.97
CA LYS A 166 -33.32 2.09 -2.74
C LYS A 166 -33.47 0.56 -2.64
N SER A 167 -32.44 -0.14 -2.18
CA SER A 167 -32.55 -1.54 -1.77
C SER A 167 -33.08 -1.56 -0.35
N ASP A 168 -34.19 -2.29 -0.08
CA ASP A 168 -34.87 -2.41 1.22
C ASP A 168 -34.01 -2.95 2.39
N GLU A 169 -32.75 -3.20 2.17
CA GLU A 169 -31.75 -3.46 3.20
C GLU A 169 -31.19 -2.11 3.70
N LYS A 170 -31.50 -1.74 4.95
CA LYS A 170 -30.80 -0.64 5.66
C LYS A 170 -29.32 -0.76 5.38
N TRP A 171 -28.75 0.26 4.68
CA TRP A 171 -27.32 0.34 4.40
C TRP A 171 -26.55 0.34 5.73
N VAL A 172 -26.11 -0.81 6.12
CA VAL A 172 -25.07 -1.00 7.11
C VAL A 172 -23.78 -0.83 6.31
N ALA A 173 -22.91 0.11 6.72
CA ALA A 173 -21.54 0.16 6.19
C ALA A 173 -21.05 -1.28 6.08
N PRO A 174 -20.57 -1.74 4.92
CA PRO A 174 -20.32 -3.14 4.74
C PRO A 174 -19.48 -3.61 5.91
N ASN A 175 -20.14 -4.22 6.91
CA ASN A 175 -19.48 -5.23 7.70
C ASN A 175 -18.89 -6.07 6.61
N THR A 176 -17.57 -6.11 6.53
CA THR A 176 -16.86 -6.95 5.59
C THR A 176 -17.47 -8.37 5.74
N LYS A 177 -18.59 -8.62 5.02
CA LYS A 177 -18.96 -10.01 4.73
C LYS A 177 -17.70 -10.51 4.07
N ILE A 178 -17.01 -11.37 4.78
CA ILE A 178 -15.85 -12.05 4.24
C ILE A 178 -16.42 -12.71 3.00
N ASN A 179 -16.05 -12.17 1.82
CA ASN A 179 -16.50 -12.75 0.56
C ASN A 179 -15.70 -14.03 0.40
N THR A 180 -16.19 -15.07 1.07
CA THR A 180 -15.54 -16.39 1.12
C THR A 180 -15.47 -16.94 -0.29
N PRO A 181 -14.33 -17.50 -0.72
CA PRO A 181 -14.24 -18.18 -2.00
C PRO A 181 -15.38 -19.19 -2.19
N PRO A 182 -16.01 -19.26 -3.36
CA PRO A 182 -17.22 -20.06 -3.58
C PRO A 182 -17.03 -21.56 -3.35
N LEU A 183 -15.79 -22.05 -3.39
CA LEU A 183 -15.44 -23.46 -3.18
C LEU A 183 -14.97 -23.75 -1.74
N LEU A 184 -14.81 -22.73 -0.89
CA LEU A 184 -14.28 -22.85 0.46
C LEU A 184 -15.43 -22.96 1.47
N ASP A 185 -15.38 -23.95 2.37
CA ASP A 185 -16.32 -24.03 3.51
C ASP A 185 -16.04 -22.91 4.53
N GLU A 186 -17.03 -22.05 4.79
CA GLU A 186 -16.93 -20.95 5.76
C GLU A 186 -16.53 -21.40 7.16
N LYS A 187 -16.86 -22.62 7.56
CA LYS A 187 -16.53 -23.17 8.87
C LYS A 187 -15.02 -23.33 9.09
N ILE A 188 -14.27 -23.58 8.03
CA ILE A 188 -12.79 -23.74 8.11
C ILE A 188 -12.16 -22.44 8.58
N PHE A 189 -12.73 -21.29 8.17
CA PHE A 189 -12.22 -19.98 8.52
C PHE A 189 -12.34 -19.64 10.01
N THR A 190 -13.34 -20.18 10.69
CA THR A 190 -13.53 -19.97 12.14
C THR A 190 -12.47 -20.68 12.97
N GLN A 191 -11.81 -21.69 12.41
CA GLN A 191 -10.78 -22.49 13.10
C GLN A 191 -9.41 -21.81 13.14
N ILE A 192 -9.17 -20.73 12.40
CA ILE A 192 -7.90 -20.01 12.46
C ILE A 192 -7.88 -19.12 13.70
N PRO A 193 -6.94 -19.32 14.64
CA PRO A 193 -6.74 -18.41 15.76
C PRO A 193 -6.26 -17.03 15.27
N SER A 194 -6.61 -15.97 15.99
CA SER A 194 -6.12 -14.62 15.70
C SER A 194 -4.70 -14.42 16.22
N GLY A 195 -3.91 -13.54 15.57
CA GLY A 195 -2.58 -13.14 16.04
C GLY A 195 -1.46 -14.16 15.76
N ILE A 196 -1.69 -15.18 14.91
CA ILE A 196 -0.66 -16.14 14.53
C ILE A 196 0.25 -15.57 13.46
N THR A 197 1.54 -15.50 13.74
CA THR A 197 2.60 -15.22 12.76
C THR A 197 2.97 -16.50 12.04
N GLY A 198 3.08 -16.47 10.69
CA GLY A 198 3.51 -17.65 9.95
C GLY A 198 3.27 -17.55 8.45
N VAL A 199 3.30 -18.72 7.81
CA VAL A 199 3.09 -18.91 6.37
C VAL A 199 1.76 -19.61 6.13
N TYR A 200 1.02 -19.20 5.12
CA TYR A 200 -0.26 -19.79 4.73
C TYR A 200 -0.25 -20.13 3.23
N TYR A 201 -1.03 -21.13 2.88
CA TYR A 201 -1.13 -21.69 1.54
C TYR A 201 -2.60 -21.72 1.13
N PHE A 202 -2.90 -21.32 -0.10
CA PHE A 202 -4.19 -21.57 -0.72
C PHE A 202 -4.08 -22.78 -1.65
N LEU A 203 -5.07 -23.66 -1.57
CA LEU A 203 -5.14 -24.88 -2.35
C LEU A 203 -6.36 -24.84 -3.29
N ASN A 204 -6.23 -25.48 -4.45
CA ASN A 204 -7.33 -25.71 -5.37
C ASN A 204 -8.09 -27.01 -5.02
N VAL A 205 -9.15 -27.33 -5.78
CA VAL A 205 -9.94 -28.57 -5.60
C VAL A 205 -9.13 -29.87 -5.79
N ALA A 206 -8.01 -29.82 -6.49
CA ALA A 206 -7.11 -30.98 -6.67
C ALA A 206 -6.11 -31.11 -5.49
N GLY A 207 -6.09 -30.16 -4.54
CA GLY A 207 -5.14 -30.13 -3.44
C GLY A 207 -3.79 -29.49 -3.79
N ASP A 208 -3.64 -28.92 -5.00
CA ASP A 208 -2.41 -28.24 -5.39
C ASP A 208 -2.30 -26.88 -4.73
N VAL A 209 -1.11 -26.49 -4.29
CA VAL A 209 -0.84 -25.17 -3.73
C VAL A 209 -0.79 -24.15 -4.86
N ILE A 210 -1.77 -23.25 -4.88
CA ILE A 210 -1.90 -22.17 -5.89
C ILE A 210 -1.32 -20.84 -5.44
N TYR A 211 -1.14 -20.64 -4.13
CA TYR A 211 -0.54 -19.42 -3.57
C TYR A 211 0.13 -19.71 -2.22
N VAL A 212 1.25 -19.07 -1.95
CA VAL A 212 1.94 -19.04 -0.65
C VAL A 212 2.11 -17.60 -0.20
N GLY A 213 1.89 -17.32 1.08
CA GLY A 213 2.06 -15.99 1.65
C GLY A 213 2.43 -16.02 3.12
N LYS A 214 3.08 -14.96 3.62
CA LYS A 214 3.41 -14.79 5.03
C LYS A 214 2.59 -13.70 5.69
N SER A 215 2.40 -13.77 7.00
CA SER A 215 1.77 -12.70 7.77
C SER A 215 2.15 -12.76 9.24
N ASN A 216 2.06 -11.61 9.93
CA ASN A 216 2.10 -11.52 11.39
C ASN A 216 0.74 -11.82 12.04
N ASP A 217 -0.33 -11.84 11.24
CA ASP A 217 -1.67 -12.28 11.60
C ASP A 217 -2.29 -12.96 10.37
N ILE A 218 -2.19 -14.28 10.32
CA ILE A 218 -2.63 -15.10 9.19
C ILE A 218 -4.13 -14.92 8.94
N LYS A 219 -4.95 -14.95 10.00
CA LYS A 219 -6.40 -14.79 9.90
C LYS A 219 -6.79 -13.48 9.23
N LYS A 220 -6.24 -12.38 9.74
CA LYS A 220 -6.47 -11.04 9.18
C LYS A 220 -5.99 -10.92 7.74
N ARG A 221 -4.87 -11.58 7.41
CA ARG A 221 -4.30 -11.55 6.05
C ARG A 221 -5.16 -12.32 5.04
N ILE A 222 -5.68 -13.47 5.42
CA ILE A 222 -6.61 -14.26 4.59
C ILE A 222 -7.91 -13.46 4.38
N GLN A 223 -8.45 -12.82 5.42
CA GLN A 223 -9.61 -11.91 5.31
C GLN A 223 -9.36 -10.80 4.29
N GLN A 224 -8.17 -10.19 4.31
CA GLN A 224 -7.81 -9.16 3.34
C GLN A 224 -7.76 -9.71 1.89
N HIS A 225 -7.28 -10.94 1.69
CA HIS A 225 -7.32 -11.57 0.37
C HIS A 225 -8.75 -11.77 -0.13
N PHE A 226 -9.65 -12.20 0.74
CA PHE A 226 -11.05 -12.44 0.38
C PHE A 226 -11.84 -11.13 0.17
N ALA A 227 -11.52 -10.09 0.94
CA ALA A 227 -12.13 -8.77 0.77
C ALA A 227 -11.61 -8.01 -0.47
N SER A 228 -10.38 -8.29 -0.93
CA SER A 228 -9.69 -7.53 -1.97
C SER A 228 -9.74 -8.22 -3.34
N GLN A 229 -10.86 -8.10 -4.05
CA GLN A 229 -11.03 -8.59 -5.43
C GLN A 229 -10.78 -7.47 -6.45
N THR A 230 -9.65 -6.77 -6.31
CA THR A 230 -9.38 -5.55 -7.08
C THR A 230 -8.67 -5.76 -8.43
N SER A 231 -8.23 -6.96 -8.73
CA SER A 231 -7.57 -7.29 -10.00
C SER A 231 -8.08 -8.60 -10.57
N THR A 232 -8.04 -8.75 -11.90
CA THR A 232 -8.40 -9.99 -12.60
C THR A 232 -7.70 -11.21 -12.00
N LYS A 233 -6.44 -11.04 -11.58
CA LYS A 233 -5.68 -12.10 -10.91
C LYS A 233 -6.25 -12.44 -9.52
N ALA A 234 -6.62 -11.43 -8.71
CA ALA A 234 -7.18 -11.66 -7.39
C ALA A 234 -8.55 -12.36 -7.50
N ILE A 235 -9.37 -11.95 -8.46
CA ILE A 235 -10.66 -12.57 -8.76
C ILE A 235 -10.46 -14.03 -9.17
N ARG A 236 -9.55 -14.30 -10.10
CA ARG A 236 -9.25 -15.67 -10.56
C ARG A 236 -8.76 -16.55 -9.40
N MET A 237 -7.78 -16.07 -8.63
CA MET A 237 -7.28 -16.79 -7.45
C MET A 237 -8.40 -17.08 -6.45
N HIS A 238 -9.28 -16.10 -6.18
CA HIS A 238 -10.40 -16.25 -5.27
C HIS A 238 -11.37 -17.36 -5.71
N HIS A 239 -11.65 -17.49 -7.01
CA HIS A 239 -12.50 -18.57 -7.55
C HIS A 239 -11.84 -19.95 -7.53
N GLU A 240 -10.51 -20.01 -7.52
CA GLU A 240 -9.77 -21.26 -7.52
C GLU A 240 -9.46 -21.79 -6.09
N ILE A 241 -9.61 -20.97 -5.04
CA ILE A 241 -9.38 -21.38 -3.65
C ILE A 241 -10.49 -22.32 -3.19
N ALA A 242 -10.12 -23.57 -2.87
CA ALA A 242 -11.02 -24.57 -2.31
C ALA A 242 -10.66 -24.96 -0.87
N ASP A 243 -9.40 -24.75 -0.47
CA ASP A 243 -8.92 -25.02 0.88
C ASP A 243 -7.72 -24.12 1.22
N PHE A 244 -7.34 -24.08 2.49
CA PHE A 244 -6.11 -23.44 2.93
C PHE A 244 -5.47 -24.21 4.09
N ARG A 245 -4.16 -24.11 4.20
CA ARG A 245 -3.40 -24.55 5.37
C ARG A 245 -2.44 -23.47 5.83
N TYR A 246 -1.95 -23.58 7.05
CA TYR A 246 -0.96 -22.63 7.57
C TYR A 246 0.05 -23.34 8.49
N GLU A 247 1.20 -22.71 8.63
CA GLU A 247 2.26 -23.10 9.54
C GLU A 247 2.62 -21.93 10.44
N ASN A 248 2.60 -22.16 11.76
CA ASN A 248 2.95 -21.17 12.76
C ASN A 248 4.46 -21.01 12.83
N MET A 249 4.94 -19.77 12.84
CA MET A 249 6.36 -19.42 12.93
C MET A 249 6.62 -18.53 14.13
N ALA A 250 7.77 -18.72 14.78
CA ALA A 250 8.13 -17.98 15.98
C ALA A 250 8.32 -16.46 15.73
N THR A 251 8.79 -16.09 14.52
CA THR A 251 9.07 -14.70 14.16
C THR A 251 8.72 -14.40 12.71
N GLU A 252 8.51 -13.11 12.40
CA GLU A 252 8.26 -12.65 11.03
C GLU A 252 9.45 -12.93 10.10
N LEU A 253 10.68 -12.86 10.60
CA LEU A 253 11.88 -13.15 9.82
C LEU A 253 11.90 -14.62 9.37
N ILE A 254 11.59 -15.55 10.29
CA ILE A 254 11.52 -16.99 9.96
C ILE A 254 10.40 -17.22 8.94
N ALA A 255 9.22 -16.60 9.13
CA ALA A 255 8.12 -16.70 8.17
C ALA A 255 8.50 -16.17 6.77
N LEU A 256 9.28 -15.08 6.69
CA LEU A 256 9.74 -14.51 5.42
C LEU A 256 10.72 -15.45 4.68
N LEU A 257 11.68 -16.02 5.41
CA LEU A 257 12.65 -16.96 4.83
C LEU A 257 11.95 -18.23 4.35
N TYR A 258 11.06 -18.75 5.17
CA TYR A 258 10.30 -19.97 4.88
C TYR A 258 9.35 -19.78 3.68
N GLU A 259 8.60 -18.65 3.62
CA GLU A 259 7.79 -18.27 2.44
C GLU A 259 8.63 -18.27 1.16
N SER A 260 9.81 -17.63 1.21
CA SER A 260 10.70 -17.55 0.06
C SER A 260 11.14 -18.93 -0.43
N ASP A 261 11.46 -19.84 0.48
CA ASP A 261 11.86 -21.21 0.16
C ASP A 261 10.70 -22.02 -0.42
N GLU A 262 9.52 -21.94 0.19
CA GLU A 262 8.32 -22.65 -0.28
C GLU A 262 7.88 -22.15 -1.67
N ILE A 263 7.95 -20.85 -1.94
CA ILE A 263 7.65 -20.31 -3.28
C ILE A 263 8.63 -20.85 -4.33
N LYS A 264 9.92 -20.99 -3.99
CA LYS A 264 10.94 -21.54 -4.91
C LYS A 264 10.74 -23.04 -5.18
N LYS A 265 10.36 -23.79 -4.15
CA LYS A 265 10.10 -25.25 -4.25
C LYS A 265 8.83 -25.52 -5.03
N ILE A 266 7.71 -24.91 -4.62
CA ILE A 266 6.36 -25.22 -5.12
C ILE A 266 6.08 -24.50 -6.43
N LYS A 267 6.63 -23.27 -6.62
CA LYS A 267 6.39 -22.38 -7.77
C LYS A 267 4.89 -22.11 -8.01
N PRO A 268 4.10 -21.70 -7.01
CA PRO A 268 2.65 -21.62 -7.10
C PRO A 268 2.22 -20.69 -8.22
N ILE A 269 1.10 -21.00 -8.90
CA ILE A 269 0.67 -20.27 -10.10
C ILE A 269 0.39 -18.79 -9.83
N HIS A 270 -0.15 -18.46 -8.65
CA HIS A 270 -0.51 -17.10 -8.28
C HIS A 270 0.59 -16.29 -7.57
N ASN A 271 1.80 -16.85 -7.31
CA ASN A 271 2.94 -16.06 -6.89
C ASN A 271 3.69 -15.49 -8.11
N ARG A 272 3.95 -14.19 -8.14
CA ARG A 272 4.75 -13.54 -9.21
C ARG A 272 6.23 -13.38 -8.83
N ALA A 273 6.48 -12.99 -7.57
CA ALA A 273 7.82 -12.78 -7.04
C ALA A 273 8.45 -14.10 -6.59
N GLN A 274 9.78 -14.12 -6.47
CA GLN A 274 10.58 -15.18 -5.85
C GLN A 274 10.58 -16.57 -6.55
N LYS A 275 9.89 -16.72 -7.69
CA LYS A 275 9.91 -17.98 -8.45
C LYS A 275 11.27 -18.29 -9.11
N LYS A 276 12.06 -17.26 -9.36
CA LYS A 276 13.42 -17.41 -9.92
C LYS A 276 14.42 -17.13 -8.79
N LEU A 277 15.37 -18.03 -8.61
CA LEU A 277 16.62 -17.67 -7.96
C LEU A 277 17.21 -16.51 -8.77
N ARG A 278 17.20 -15.30 -8.22
CA ARG A 278 18.09 -14.26 -8.73
C ARG A 278 19.48 -14.71 -8.28
N SER A 279 20.24 -15.32 -9.17
CA SER A 279 21.68 -15.38 -8.97
C SER A 279 22.15 -13.92 -8.94
N ILE A 280 22.47 -13.41 -7.75
CA ILE A 280 23.20 -12.17 -7.63
C ILE A 280 24.53 -12.47 -8.33
N PRO A 281 24.89 -11.73 -9.39
CA PRO A 281 26.17 -11.97 -10.02
C PRO A 281 27.25 -11.63 -8.99
N LEU A 282 27.92 -12.67 -8.50
CA LEU A 282 29.08 -12.47 -7.65
C LEU A 282 30.27 -12.13 -8.54
N TYR A 283 31.11 -11.26 -8.05
CA TYR A 283 32.38 -10.90 -8.68
C TYR A 283 33.51 -11.36 -7.78
N SER A 284 34.61 -11.74 -8.37
CA SER A 284 35.83 -12.18 -7.69
C SER A 284 36.96 -11.20 -7.96
N ILE A 285 37.79 -10.98 -6.95
CA ILE A 285 39.10 -10.40 -7.07
C ILE A 285 40.08 -11.55 -7.04
N ASN A 286 40.89 -11.64 -8.09
CA ASN A 286 41.83 -12.72 -8.33
C ASN A 286 43.24 -12.16 -8.51
N GLN A 287 44.23 -13.05 -8.40
CA GLN A 287 45.64 -12.71 -8.71
C GLN A 287 46.18 -13.59 -9.81
N ARG A 288 47.12 -13.05 -10.57
CA ARG A 288 47.96 -13.81 -11.50
C ARG A 288 49.36 -13.25 -11.45
N ILE A 289 50.34 -14.07 -11.78
CA ILE A 289 51.75 -13.64 -11.92
C ILE A 289 51.98 -13.34 -13.40
N ASP A 290 52.51 -12.17 -13.70
CA ASP A 290 52.91 -11.79 -15.08
C ASP A 290 54.24 -12.41 -15.51
N GLU A 291 54.62 -12.24 -16.77
CA GLU A 291 55.85 -12.78 -17.35
C GLU A 291 57.12 -12.27 -16.67
N LYS A 292 57.06 -11.18 -15.92
CA LYS A 292 58.17 -10.56 -15.20
C LYS A 292 58.17 -10.99 -13.70
N GLY A 293 57.24 -11.82 -13.26
CA GLY A 293 57.14 -12.30 -11.89
C GLY A 293 56.35 -11.37 -10.95
N TYR A 294 55.70 -10.31 -11.45
CA TYR A 294 54.88 -9.42 -10.62
C TYR A 294 53.46 -9.97 -10.45
N ILE A 295 52.90 -9.77 -9.25
CA ILE A 295 51.50 -10.13 -8.95
C ILE A 295 50.58 -9.05 -9.53
N GLN A 296 49.71 -9.44 -10.43
CA GLN A 296 48.63 -8.61 -10.97
C GLN A 296 47.31 -8.99 -10.35
N LEU A 297 46.60 -8.02 -9.76
CA LEU A 297 45.24 -8.19 -9.31
C LEU A 297 44.29 -7.86 -10.45
N TYR A 298 43.23 -8.65 -10.59
CA TYR A 298 42.16 -8.40 -11.53
C TYR A 298 40.81 -8.82 -10.94
N PHE A 299 39.73 -8.30 -11.49
CA PHE A 299 38.36 -8.70 -11.07
C PHE A 299 37.58 -9.20 -12.29
N GLU A 300 36.78 -10.22 -12.05
CA GLU A 300 35.92 -10.84 -13.06
C GLU A 300 34.59 -11.28 -12.43
N ARG A 301 33.67 -11.75 -13.25
CA ARG A 301 32.44 -12.40 -12.75
C ARG A 301 32.81 -13.76 -12.21
N LEU A 302 32.34 -14.07 -10.99
CA LEU A 302 32.60 -15.37 -10.36
C LEU A 302 32.01 -16.50 -11.22
N THR A 303 32.83 -17.51 -11.53
CA THR A 303 32.44 -18.75 -12.21
C THR A 303 32.82 -19.94 -11.32
N GLU A 304 32.35 -21.14 -11.66
CA GLU A 304 32.70 -22.36 -10.93
C GLU A 304 34.21 -22.70 -10.99
N GLN A 305 34.93 -22.10 -11.94
CA GLN A 305 36.37 -22.33 -12.14
C GLN A 305 37.23 -21.20 -11.52
N SER A 306 36.61 -20.20 -10.94
CA SER A 306 37.32 -19.08 -10.31
C SER A 306 37.89 -19.51 -8.94
N GLU A 307 39.16 -19.20 -8.69
CA GLU A 307 39.82 -19.33 -7.38
C GLU A 307 39.98 -17.92 -6.76
N PRO A 308 38.95 -17.36 -6.15
CA PRO A 308 38.95 -15.98 -5.74
C PRO A 308 39.77 -15.75 -4.47
N LEU A 309 40.57 -14.66 -4.44
CA LEU A 309 41.09 -14.09 -3.19
C LEU A 309 39.95 -13.53 -2.33
N MET A 310 38.93 -12.92 -3.00
CA MET A 310 37.77 -12.33 -2.36
C MET A 310 36.57 -12.35 -3.32
N THR A 311 35.37 -12.50 -2.76
CA THR A 311 34.10 -12.40 -3.50
C THR A 311 33.29 -11.20 -3.04
N VAL A 312 32.62 -10.52 -3.99
CA VAL A 312 31.76 -9.36 -3.73
C VAL A 312 30.46 -9.48 -4.52
N ASP A 313 29.41 -8.86 -4.02
CA ASP A 313 28.05 -8.97 -4.54
C ASP A 313 27.73 -8.02 -5.72
N SER A 314 28.66 -7.12 -6.07
CA SER A 314 28.44 -6.15 -7.15
C SER A 314 29.75 -5.73 -7.82
N MET A 315 29.68 -5.41 -9.11
CA MET A 315 30.80 -4.82 -9.87
C MET A 315 31.29 -3.49 -9.24
N ARG A 316 30.37 -2.70 -8.70
CA ARG A 316 30.72 -1.43 -8.03
C ARG A 316 31.53 -1.69 -6.76
N GLY A 317 31.14 -2.68 -5.97
CA GLY A 317 31.88 -3.12 -4.78
C GLY A 317 33.27 -3.66 -5.15
N ALA A 318 33.36 -4.51 -6.18
CA ALA A 318 34.65 -5.03 -6.66
C ALA A 318 35.61 -3.90 -7.08
N LYS A 319 35.12 -2.93 -7.87
CA LYS A 319 35.93 -1.76 -8.28
C LYS A 319 36.38 -0.92 -7.10
N ALA A 320 35.50 -0.64 -6.14
CA ALA A 320 35.81 0.17 -4.96
C ALA A 320 36.92 -0.46 -4.11
N ILE A 321 36.85 -1.76 -3.87
CA ILE A 321 37.89 -2.51 -3.14
C ILE A 321 39.21 -2.52 -3.95
N PHE A 322 39.10 -2.81 -5.25
CA PHE A 322 40.26 -2.86 -6.12
C PHE A 322 41.03 -1.53 -6.14
N TYR A 323 40.34 -0.39 -6.34
CA TYR A 323 40.99 0.92 -6.32
C TYR A 323 41.60 1.28 -4.97
N LYS A 324 40.93 0.90 -3.88
CA LYS A 324 41.47 1.10 -2.52
C LYS A 324 42.78 0.33 -2.32
N LEU A 325 42.84 -0.92 -2.79
CA LEU A 325 44.07 -1.74 -2.74
C LEU A 325 45.18 -1.11 -3.60
N VAL A 326 44.86 -0.61 -4.78
CA VAL A 326 45.84 0.07 -5.63
C VAL A 326 46.39 1.35 -4.97
N GLU A 327 45.54 2.14 -4.30
CA GLU A 327 45.97 3.34 -3.57
C GLU A 327 46.83 3.03 -2.35
N GLU A 328 46.60 1.90 -1.66
CA GLU A 328 47.31 1.52 -0.42
C GLU A 328 48.68 0.90 -0.71
N PHE A 329 48.89 0.30 -1.89
CA PHE A 329 50.08 -0.44 -2.26
C PHE A 329 50.86 0.16 -3.46
N ASN A 330 50.50 1.38 -3.93
CA ASN A 330 51.27 2.20 -4.82
C ASN A 330 52.01 3.25 -4.00
#